data_8b2a59d20a6497f6b61a38300f244fb0
#
_entry.id   8b2a59d20a6497f6b61a38300f244fb0
#
_cell.length_a   1.000
_cell.length_b   1.000
_cell.length_c   1.000
_cell.angle_alpha   90.00
_cell.angle_beta   90.00
_cell.angle_gamma   90.00
#
_symmetry.space_group_name_H-M   'P 1'
#
loop_
_entity.id
_entity.type
_entity.pdbx_description
1 polymer ?
#
loop_
_entity_poly.entity_id
_entity_poly.type
_entity_poly.pdbx_seq_one_letter_code
_entity_poly.pdbx_strand_id
1 'polypeptide(L)'
;LASMKYNQLQLYMEASYAYKEHEVVWKGTSPMTAEEIQLLDAYCYARCIELVPNQNSLGHTHRWLIHAKYKPLSEQINGMHHPFSKLPDVKEPFGLCATNDGSVKLVTSLHDELLENFISNKLNIGMDETIDLGKGKSKQECIKIGKGHVFVNYLLKIHQNHQLKSDERGERMQTQCWAD
;
A
#
# COMPACT_ATOMS: atom_id res chain seq x y z
N LEU A 1 -5.58 -7.99 -23.12
CA LEU A 1 -6.64 -8.01 -22.11
C LEU A 1 -8.00 -7.72 -22.75
N ALA A 2 -8.20 -6.59 -23.46
CA ALA A 2 -9.47 -6.24 -24.09
C ALA A 2 -9.99 -7.33 -25.04
N SER A 3 -9.13 -7.90 -25.89
CA SER A 3 -9.47 -9.00 -26.78
C SER A 3 -9.94 -10.28 -26.06
N MET A 4 -9.53 -10.44 -24.79
CA MET A 4 -9.95 -11.53 -23.90
C MET A 4 -11.14 -11.13 -23.00
N LYS A 5 -11.74 -9.97 -23.26
CA LYS A 5 -12.89 -9.40 -22.51
C LYS A 5 -12.63 -9.15 -21.02
N TYR A 6 -11.38 -8.90 -20.63
CA TYR A 6 -11.11 -8.32 -19.31
C TYR A 6 -11.56 -6.86 -19.30
N ASN A 7 -12.24 -6.45 -18.24
CA ASN A 7 -12.78 -5.10 -18.06
C ASN A 7 -12.11 -4.32 -16.93
N GLN A 8 -11.17 -4.92 -16.21
CA GLN A 8 -10.39 -4.27 -15.15
C GLN A 8 -8.95 -4.74 -15.18
N LEU A 9 -8.03 -3.82 -14.92
CA LEU A 9 -6.61 -4.05 -14.68
C LEU A 9 -6.23 -3.38 -13.37
N GLN A 10 -5.67 -4.12 -12.43
CA GLN A 10 -5.11 -3.54 -11.20
C GLN A 10 -3.60 -3.36 -11.35
N LEU A 11 -3.14 -2.14 -11.12
CA LEU A 11 -1.73 -1.79 -11.19
C LEU A 11 -1.11 -1.92 -9.79
N TYR A 12 -0.50 -3.09 -9.52
CA TYR A 12 0.12 -3.40 -8.24
C TYR A 12 1.40 -2.60 -8.00
N MET A 13 1.49 -1.97 -6.85
CA MET A 13 2.62 -1.11 -6.47
C MET A 13 3.08 -1.37 -5.04
N GLU A 14 4.38 -1.49 -4.87
CA GLU A 14 5.07 -1.45 -3.58
C GLU A 14 5.83 -0.11 -3.43
N ALA A 15 6.75 0.14 -4.37
CA ALA A 15 7.59 1.33 -4.42
C ALA A 15 7.85 1.75 -5.89
N SER A 16 6.94 1.41 -6.79
CA SER A 16 7.11 1.55 -8.25
C SER A 16 6.42 2.79 -8.84
N TYR A 17 6.00 3.73 -8.00
CA TYR A 17 5.51 5.04 -8.40
C TYR A 17 6.45 6.16 -7.91
N ALA A 18 6.62 7.21 -8.71
CA ALA A 18 7.51 8.33 -8.44
C ALA A 18 6.88 9.37 -7.50
N TYR A 19 6.60 8.99 -6.25
CA TYR A 19 6.06 9.88 -5.22
C TYR A 19 6.96 11.09 -4.98
N LYS A 20 6.41 12.31 -5.05
CA LYS A 20 7.14 13.59 -5.00
C LYS A 20 8.00 13.76 -3.75
N GLU A 21 7.44 13.44 -2.57
CA GLU A 21 8.11 13.64 -1.27
C GLU A 21 8.94 12.41 -0.83
N HIS A 22 9.07 11.41 -1.69
CA HIS A 22 9.60 10.10 -1.34
C HIS A 22 10.67 9.59 -2.31
N GLU A 23 11.39 10.50 -2.99
CA GLU A 23 12.42 10.17 -3.99
C GLU A 23 13.43 9.12 -3.48
N VAL A 24 13.78 9.16 -2.20
CA VAL A 24 14.73 8.22 -1.60
C VAL A 24 14.32 6.76 -1.75
N VAL A 25 13.01 6.48 -1.88
CA VAL A 25 12.47 5.11 -1.97
C VAL A 25 12.60 4.54 -3.39
N TRP A 26 12.35 5.37 -4.40
CA TRP A 26 12.30 4.94 -5.79
C TRP A 26 13.52 5.37 -6.63
N LYS A 27 14.41 6.21 -6.07
CA LYS A 27 15.64 6.64 -6.77
C LYS A 27 16.49 5.44 -7.20
N GLY A 28 16.89 5.45 -8.47
CA GLY A 28 17.68 4.36 -9.06
C GLY A 28 16.87 3.12 -9.45
N THR A 29 15.54 3.17 -9.33
CA THR A 29 14.62 2.19 -9.92
C THR A 29 14.01 2.77 -11.20
N SER A 30 13.04 2.09 -11.79
CA SER A 30 12.26 2.61 -12.92
C SER A 30 10.80 2.79 -12.47
N PRO A 31 10.51 3.81 -11.63
CA PRO A 31 9.15 4.06 -11.16
C PRO A 31 8.30 4.62 -12.32
N MET A 32 7.02 4.34 -12.28
CA MET A 32 6.06 5.02 -13.16
C MET A 32 5.85 6.45 -12.69
N THR A 33 5.81 7.39 -13.61
CA THR A 33 5.46 8.78 -13.34
C THR A 33 3.95 9.01 -13.39
N ALA A 34 3.49 10.15 -12.90
CA ALA A 34 2.10 10.56 -12.99
C ALA A 34 1.60 10.59 -14.45
N GLU A 35 2.41 11.14 -15.35
CA GLU A 35 2.10 11.23 -16.77
C GLU A 35 1.98 9.85 -17.42
N GLU A 36 2.87 8.92 -17.08
CA GLU A 36 2.83 7.55 -17.61
C GLU A 36 1.57 6.81 -17.13
N ILE A 37 1.17 7.00 -15.86
CA ILE A 37 -0.08 6.41 -15.33
C ILE A 37 -1.28 7.02 -16.05
N GLN A 38 -1.36 8.34 -16.22
CA GLN A 38 -2.46 9.00 -16.92
C GLN A 38 -2.57 8.55 -18.38
N LEU A 39 -1.45 8.37 -19.07
CA LEU A 39 -1.42 7.83 -20.43
C LEU A 39 -1.92 6.38 -20.47
N LEU A 40 -1.49 5.55 -19.50
CA LEU A 40 -1.94 4.16 -19.39
C LEU A 40 -3.44 4.09 -19.08
N ASP A 41 -3.93 4.95 -18.20
CA ASP A 41 -5.34 5.00 -17.82
C ASP A 41 -6.22 5.39 -19.02
N ALA A 42 -5.86 6.44 -19.74
CA ALA A 42 -6.53 6.84 -20.98
C ALA A 42 -6.50 5.72 -22.04
N TYR A 43 -5.38 5.01 -22.17
CA TYR A 43 -5.26 3.86 -23.07
C TYR A 43 -6.18 2.70 -22.68
N CYS A 44 -6.29 2.40 -21.38
CA CYS A 44 -7.20 1.39 -20.84
C CYS A 44 -8.66 1.79 -21.04
N TYR A 45 -8.99 3.05 -20.69
CA TYR A 45 -10.33 3.61 -20.85
C TYR A 45 -10.87 3.50 -22.29
N ALA A 46 -10.04 3.86 -23.28
CA ALA A 46 -10.38 3.74 -24.70
C ALA A 46 -10.65 2.28 -25.16
N ARG A 47 -10.35 1.30 -24.32
CA ARG A 47 -10.54 -0.15 -24.55
C ARG A 47 -11.55 -0.79 -23.61
N CYS A 48 -12.34 0.02 -22.93
CA CYS A 48 -13.32 -0.42 -21.92
C CYS A 48 -12.66 -1.25 -20.80
N ILE A 49 -11.44 -0.90 -20.39
CA ILE A 49 -10.74 -1.45 -19.23
C ILE A 49 -10.63 -0.36 -18.18
N GLU A 50 -11.12 -0.61 -16.99
CA GLU A 50 -10.91 0.23 -15.83
C GLU A 50 -9.50 -0.04 -15.26
N LEU A 51 -8.65 0.98 -15.22
CA LEU A 51 -7.36 0.90 -14.53
C LEU A 51 -7.56 1.26 -13.06
N VAL A 52 -7.25 0.32 -12.16
CA VAL A 52 -7.42 0.49 -10.70
C VAL A 52 -6.05 0.53 -10.04
N PRO A 53 -5.74 1.57 -9.23
CA PRO A 53 -4.52 1.59 -8.42
C PRO A 53 -4.57 0.49 -7.36
N ASN A 54 -3.40 -0.11 -7.10
CA ASN A 54 -3.23 -1.11 -6.06
C ASN A 54 -1.90 -0.85 -5.34
N GLN A 55 -1.95 -0.06 -4.25
CA GLN A 55 -0.79 0.29 -3.43
C GLN A 55 -0.80 -0.51 -2.14
N ASN A 56 0.24 -1.30 -1.93
CA ASN A 56 0.41 -2.02 -0.67
C ASN A 56 0.54 -1.07 0.53
N SER A 57 -0.20 -1.40 1.58
CA SER A 57 -0.46 -0.50 2.70
C SER A 57 -0.07 -1.07 4.07
N LEU A 58 0.36 -2.33 4.16
CA LEU A 58 0.76 -2.95 5.43
C LEU A 58 1.93 -3.91 5.26
N GLY A 59 1.76 -5.04 4.52
CA GLY A 59 2.86 -5.89 4.09
C GLY A 59 3.67 -5.27 2.95
N HIS A 60 4.71 -5.96 2.48
CA HIS A 60 5.49 -5.59 1.29
C HIS A 60 6.02 -4.14 1.24
N THR A 61 6.25 -3.52 2.41
CA THR A 61 6.75 -2.14 2.52
C THR A 61 8.25 -2.06 2.80
N HIS A 62 8.94 -3.16 2.65
CA HIS A 62 10.39 -3.28 2.92
C HIS A 62 11.22 -2.19 2.24
N ARG A 63 10.98 -1.88 0.96
CA ARG A 63 11.74 -0.83 0.26
C ARG A 63 11.58 0.57 0.85
N TRP A 64 10.49 0.83 1.57
CA TRP A 64 10.29 2.03 2.36
C TRP A 64 11.08 1.96 3.67
N LEU A 65 10.95 0.84 4.37
CA LEU A 65 11.39 0.68 5.76
C LEU A 65 12.90 0.51 5.93
N ILE A 66 13.65 0.24 4.86
CA ILE A 66 15.12 0.25 4.87
C ILE A 66 15.68 1.67 5.04
N HIS A 67 14.90 2.72 4.70
CA HIS A 67 15.32 4.11 4.83
C HIS A 67 15.06 4.64 6.24
N ALA A 68 16.03 5.40 6.79
CA ALA A 68 15.97 5.94 8.15
C ALA A 68 14.67 6.73 8.44
N LYS A 69 14.15 7.48 7.44
CA LYS A 69 12.91 8.26 7.53
C LYS A 69 11.70 7.40 7.91
N TYR A 70 11.61 6.17 7.37
CA TYR A 70 10.44 5.29 7.53
C TYR A 70 10.67 4.12 8.48
N LYS A 71 11.92 3.80 8.78
CA LYS A 71 12.29 2.70 9.68
C LYS A 71 11.53 2.71 11.02
N PRO A 72 11.23 3.87 11.64
CA PRO A 72 10.43 3.92 12.87
C PRO A 72 8.98 3.43 12.70
N LEU A 73 8.47 3.32 11.46
CA LEU A 73 7.12 2.84 11.17
C LEU A 73 7.05 1.31 11.04
N SER A 74 8.19 0.61 10.97
CA SER A 74 8.21 -0.84 10.81
C SER A 74 7.64 -1.58 12.01
N GLU A 75 6.97 -2.69 11.76
CA GLU A 75 6.53 -3.63 12.79
C GLU A 75 7.74 -4.18 13.56
N GLN A 76 8.77 -4.62 12.86
CA GLN A 76 10.02 -5.12 13.43
C GLN A 76 11.19 -4.23 12.99
N ILE A 77 11.61 -3.31 13.87
CA ILE A 77 12.64 -2.29 13.57
C ILE A 77 14.02 -2.90 13.25
N ASN A 78 14.32 -4.06 13.82
CA ASN A 78 15.56 -4.80 13.59
C ASN A 78 15.42 -5.80 12.43
N GLY A 79 14.28 -5.76 11.73
CA GLY A 79 13.97 -6.67 10.64
C GLY A 79 13.68 -8.10 11.10
N MET A 80 13.33 -8.93 10.13
CA MET A 80 13.08 -10.36 10.28
C MET A 80 13.74 -11.13 9.14
N HIS A 81 13.94 -12.43 9.34
CA HIS A 81 14.27 -13.31 8.23
C HIS A 81 13.00 -13.49 7.38
N HIS A 82 13.09 -13.12 6.12
CA HIS A 82 11.99 -13.37 5.19
C HIS A 82 11.87 -14.89 4.93
N PRO A 83 10.69 -15.50 5.06
CA PRO A 83 10.53 -16.96 4.96
C PRO A 83 10.98 -17.54 3.61
N PHE A 84 10.96 -16.73 2.56
CA PHE A 84 11.37 -17.12 1.21
C PHE A 84 12.76 -16.60 0.80
N SER A 85 13.47 -15.92 1.72
CA SER A 85 14.82 -15.44 1.43
C SER A 85 15.81 -16.61 1.40
N LYS A 86 16.64 -16.62 0.36
CA LYS A 86 17.79 -17.54 0.27
C LYS A 86 19.01 -17.05 1.05
N LEU A 87 18.93 -15.88 1.67
CA LEU A 87 20.00 -15.25 2.45
C LEU A 87 19.69 -15.38 3.94
N PRO A 88 20.16 -16.44 4.63
CA PRO A 88 19.72 -16.76 5.99
C PRO A 88 20.14 -15.72 7.04
N ASP A 89 21.20 -14.94 6.79
CA ASP A 89 21.74 -13.99 7.74
C ASP A 89 21.24 -12.55 7.55
N VAL A 90 20.42 -12.31 6.51
CA VAL A 90 19.88 -10.98 6.25
C VAL A 90 18.55 -10.82 6.94
N LYS A 91 18.46 -9.83 7.83
CA LYS A 91 17.21 -9.37 8.46
C LYS A 91 16.83 -8.03 7.92
N GLU A 92 15.65 -7.95 7.35
CA GLU A 92 15.10 -6.70 6.80
C GLU A 92 13.71 -6.43 7.37
N PRO A 93 13.33 -5.14 7.55
CA PRO A 93 11.97 -4.80 7.90
C PRO A 93 11.05 -5.21 6.74
N PHE A 94 9.87 -5.72 7.05
CA PHE A 94 8.95 -6.22 6.02
C PHE A 94 7.69 -5.40 5.92
N GLY A 95 6.98 -5.22 7.03
CA GLY A 95 5.69 -4.55 7.07
C GLY A 95 5.66 -3.33 7.99
N LEU A 96 4.68 -2.46 7.74
CA LEU A 96 4.34 -1.35 8.61
C LEU A 96 3.73 -1.85 9.92
N CYS A 97 3.92 -1.07 10.98
CA CYS A 97 3.27 -1.34 12.26
C CYS A 97 1.81 -0.89 12.23
N ALA A 98 0.87 -1.83 12.29
CA ALA A 98 -0.56 -1.56 12.23
C ALA A 98 -1.11 -0.73 13.42
N THR A 99 -0.37 -0.69 14.53
CA THR A 99 -0.75 0.09 15.72
C THR A 99 -0.08 1.47 15.77
N ASN A 100 0.68 1.85 14.73
CA ASN A 100 1.33 3.14 14.64
C ASN A 100 0.55 4.08 13.72
N ASP A 101 0.03 5.18 14.27
CA ASP A 101 -0.72 6.17 13.49
C ASP A 101 0.15 6.86 12.41
N GLY A 102 1.47 6.85 12.56
CA GLY A 102 2.40 7.28 11.50
C GLY A 102 2.33 6.39 10.26
N SER A 103 2.06 5.08 10.43
CA SER A 103 1.84 4.17 9.30
C SER A 103 0.59 4.54 8.51
N VAL A 104 -0.52 4.84 9.20
CA VAL A 104 -1.77 5.30 8.58
C VAL A 104 -1.54 6.61 7.82
N LYS A 105 -0.86 7.59 8.46
CA LYS A 105 -0.57 8.89 7.84
C LYS A 105 0.27 8.74 6.56
N LEU A 106 1.32 7.92 6.60
CA LEU A 106 2.15 7.66 5.42
C LEU A 106 1.28 7.09 4.30
N VAL A 107 0.60 5.98 4.56
CA VAL A 107 -0.21 5.27 3.56
C VAL A 107 -1.29 6.19 2.97
N THR A 108 -1.99 6.95 3.80
CA THR A 108 -3.03 7.87 3.33
C THR A 108 -2.43 8.95 2.42
N SER A 109 -1.24 9.48 2.74
CA SER A 109 -0.59 10.47 1.87
C SER A 109 -0.15 9.89 0.52
N LEU A 110 0.29 8.62 0.50
CA LEU A 110 0.61 7.94 -0.76
C LEU A 110 -0.63 7.72 -1.62
N HIS A 111 -1.73 7.29 -1.01
CA HIS A 111 -2.98 7.12 -1.72
C HIS A 111 -3.51 8.43 -2.29
N ASP A 112 -3.43 9.53 -1.54
CA ASP A 112 -3.87 10.84 -2.00
C ASP A 112 -3.14 11.27 -3.28
N GLU A 113 -1.80 11.17 -3.29
CA GLU A 113 -1.01 11.55 -4.47
C GLU A 113 -1.24 10.59 -5.65
N LEU A 114 -1.37 9.29 -5.37
CA LEU A 114 -1.55 8.28 -6.41
C LEU A 114 -2.90 8.43 -7.12
N LEU A 115 -3.98 8.59 -6.34
CA LEU A 115 -5.36 8.63 -6.84
C LEU A 115 -5.64 9.79 -7.79
N GLU A 116 -4.92 10.89 -7.71
CA GLU A 116 -5.07 12.04 -8.63
C GLU A 116 -4.77 11.67 -10.09
N ASN A 117 -4.13 10.51 -10.32
CA ASN A 117 -3.69 10.08 -11.65
C ASN A 117 -4.58 9.00 -12.28
N PHE A 118 -5.68 8.61 -11.62
CA PHE A 118 -6.59 7.57 -12.08
C PHE A 118 -8.01 8.11 -12.25
N ILE A 119 -8.69 7.62 -13.29
CA ILE A 119 -10.11 7.90 -13.54
C ILE A 119 -10.99 7.03 -12.63
N SER A 120 -10.49 5.85 -12.24
CA SER A 120 -11.22 4.92 -11.39
C SER A 120 -11.50 5.50 -10.00
N ASN A 121 -12.71 5.28 -9.50
CA ASN A 121 -13.07 5.57 -8.11
C ASN A 121 -12.81 4.39 -7.16
N LYS A 122 -12.07 3.38 -7.61
CA LYS A 122 -11.67 2.21 -6.81
C LYS A 122 -10.20 2.33 -6.44
N LEU A 123 -9.88 1.82 -5.26
CA LEU A 123 -8.51 1.66 -4.78
C LEU A 123 -8.38 0.30 -4.12
N ASN A 124 -7.43 -0.50 -4.57
CA ASN A 124 -6.99 -1.67 -3.81
C ASN A 124 -5.83 -1.25 -2.91
N ILE A 125 -6.00 -1.43 -1.61
CA ILE A 125 -5.00 -1.05 -0.61
C ILE A 125 -4.02 -2.18 -0.27
N GLY A 126 -4.07 -3.30 -0.99
CA GLY A 126 -3.25 -4.48 -0.71
C GLY A 126 -3.57 -5.09 0.64
N MET A 127 -2.62 -5.08 1.57
CA MET A 127 -2.68 -5.64 2.92
C MET A 127 -2.52 -7.17 2.99
N ASP A 128 -2.11 -7.79 1.91
CA ASP A 128 -1.74 -9.20 1.84
C ASP A 128 -0.41 -9.50 2.56
N GLU A 129 -0.18 -10.76 2.84
CA GLU A 129 1.07 -11.31 3.40
C GLU A 129 1.64 -10.55 4.62
N THR A 130 0.79 -10.19 5.58
CA THR A 130 1.21 -9.46 6.79
C THR A 130 1.92 -10.40 7.80
N ILE A 131 2.97 -11.06 7.32
CA ILE A 131 3.66 -12.14 8.02
C ILE A 131 4.33 -11.73 9.33
N ASP A 132 4.64 -10.46 9.51
CA ASP A 132 5.27 -9.89 10.70
C ASP A 132 4.28 -9.27 11.70
N LEU A 133 3.02 -9.12 11.36
CA LEU A 133 1.99 -8.58 12.24
C LEU A 133 1.93 -9.34 13.58
N GLY A 134 2.05 -8.62 14.68
CA GLY A 134 2.08 -9.17 16.03
C GLY A 134 3.41 -9.79 16.44
N LYS A 135 4.46 -9.64 15.64
CA LYS A 135 5.79 -10.15 15.99
C LYS A 135 6.76 -9.06 16.49
N GLY A 136 6.34 -7.81 16.46
CA GLY A 136 7.13 -6.65 16.87
C GLY A 136 6.33 -5.70 17.74
N LYS A 137 6.19 -4.46 17.30
CA LYS A 137 5.55 -3.37 18.06
C LYS A 137 4.07 -3.62 18.36
N SER A 138 3.34 -4.23 17.44
CA SER A 138 1.92 -4.54 17.64
C SER A 138 1.66 -5.79 18.50
N LYS A 139 2.72 -6.47 18.97
CA LYS A 139 2.61 -7.74 19.68
C LYS A 139 1.66 -7.70 20.89
N GLN A 140 1.79 -6.69 21.74
CA GLN A 140 0.98 -6.59 22.95
C GLN A 140 -0.50 -6.36 22.62
N GLU A 141 -0.79 -5.53 21.64
CA GLU A 141 -2.16 -5.31 21.20
C GLU A 141 -2.74 -6.56 20.53
N CYS A 142 -1.95 -7.27 19.72
CA CYS A 142 -2.37 -8.56 19.15
C CYS A 142 -2.67 -9.63 20.21
N ILE A 143 -1.92 -9.64 21.33
CA ILE A 143 -2.23 -10.54 22.46
C ILE A 143 -3.54 -10.14 23.12
N LYS A 144 -3.77 -8.84 23.29
CA LYS A 144 -4.93 -8.28 24.01
C LYS A 144 -6.25 -8.46 23.26
N ILE A 145 -6.29 -8.15 21.96
CA ILE A 145 -7.53 -8.14 21.17
C ILE A 145 -7.55 -9.12 19.99
N GLY A 146 -6.44 -9.80 19.74
CA GLY A 146 -6.29 -10.72 18.60
C GLY A 146 -5.75 -10.05 17.35
N LYS A 147 -4.97 -10.79 16.56
CA LYS A 147 -4.36 -10.33 15.30
C LYS A 147 -5.39 -9.80 14.30
N GLY A 148 -6.48 -10.55 14.09
CA GLY A 148 -7.54 -10.18 13.17
C GLY A 148 -8.18 -8.84 13.52
N HIS A 149 -8.40 -8.55 14.81
CA HIS A 149 -8.94 -7.25 15.23
C HIS A 149 -7.94 -6.12 14.99
N VAL A 150 -6.64 -6.33 15.24
CA VAL A 150 -5.60 -5.32 14.94
C VAL A 150 -5.56 -5.04 13.45
N PHE A 151 -5.60 -6.07 12.60
CA PHE A 151 -5.65 -5.95 11.15
C PHE A 151 -6.87 -5.14 10.68
N VAL A 152 -8.07 -5.54 11.13
CA VAL A 152 -9.33 -4.86 10.76
C VAL A 152 -9.35 -3.42 11.26
N ASN A 153 -8.88 -3.14 12.49
CA ASN A 153 -8.80 -1.79 13.01
C ASN A 153 -7.89 -0.90 12.16
N TYR A 154 -6.77 -1.41 11.67
CA TYR A 154 -5.89 -0.68 10.76
C TYR A 154 -6.57 -0.40 9.42
N LEU A 155 -7.21 -1.42 8.82
CA LEU A 155 -7.99 -1.27 7.59
C LEU A 155 -9.07 -0.20 7.73
N LEU A 156 -9.84 -0.25 8.82
CA LEU A 156 -10.90 0.72 9.07
C LEU A 156 -10.37 2.16 9.19
N LYS A 157 -9.21 2.37 9.83
CA LYS A 157 -8.57 3.69 9.90
C LYS A 157 -8.25 4.24 8.49
N ILE A 158 -7.68 3.40 7.62
CA ILE A 158 -7.38 3.80 6.23
C ILE A 158 -8.68 4.11 5.49
N HIS A 159 -9.66 3.21 5.57
CA HIS A 159 -10.96 3.38 4.93
C HIS A 159 -11.68 4.66 5.36
N GLN A 160 -11.72 4.95 6.67
CA GLN A 160 -12.33 6.17 7.20
C GLN A 160 -11.66 7.44 6.67
N ASN A 161 -10.32 7.46 6.58
CA ASN A 161 -9.60 8.60 6.00
C ASN A 161 -9.99 8.84 4.54
N HIS A 162 -10.19 7.76 3.76
CA HIS A 162 -10.64 7.88 2.37
C HIS A 162 -12.09 8.36 2.28
N GLN A 163 -12.98 7.88 3.14
CA GLN A 163 -14.39 8.32 3.15
C GLN A 163 -14.51 9.81 3.47
N LEU A 164 -13.81 10.30 4.48
CA LEU A 164 -13.82 11.73 4.84
C LEU A 164 -13.40 12.61 3.66
N LYS A 165 -12.34 12.21 2.93
CA LYS A 165 -11.87 12.96 1.76
C LYS A 165 -12.79 12.83 0.56
N SER A 166 -13.40 11.66 0.36
CA SER A 166 -14.41 11.46 -0.68
C SER A 166 -15.63 12.35 -0.46
N ASP A 167 -16.10 12.46 0.78
CA ASP A 167 -17.22 13.33 1.15
C ASP A 167 -16.89 14.80 0.89
N GLU A 168 -15.65 15.23 1.20
CA GLU A 168 -15.16 16.58 0.91
C GLU A 168 -15.11 16.89 -0.59
N ARG A 169 -14.82 15.89 -1.42
CA ARG A 169 -14.75 16.01 -2.90
C ARG A 169 -16.09 15.74 -3.61
N GLY A 170 -17.11 15.27 -2.89
CA GLY A 170 -18.39 14.86 -3.45
C GLY A 170 -18.34 13.58 -4.28
N GLU A 171 -17.30 12.77 -4.10
CA GLU A 171 -17.04 11.52 -4.82
C GLU A 171 -17.20 10.32 -3.89
N ARG A 172 -17.62 9.17 -4.43
CA ARG A 172 -17.62 7.91 -3.68
C ARG A 172 -16.42 7.06 -4.08
N MET A 173 -15.52 6.82 -3.12
CA MET A 173 -14.41 5.90 -3.31
C MET A 173 -14.77 4.49 -2.81
N GLN A 174 -14.43 3.48 -3.60
CA GLN A 174 -14.54 2.08 -3.22
C GLN A 174 -13.16 1.52 -2.85
N THR A 175 -12.98 1.20 -1.58
CA THR A 175 -11.75 0.59 -1.08
C THR A 175 -11.86 -0.93 -1.20
N GLN A 176 -10.87 -1.56 -1.82
CA GLN A 176 -10.69 -3.01 -1.88
C GLN A 176 -9.46 -3.38 -1.06
N CYS A 177 -9.47 -4.56 -0.47
CA CYS A 177 -8.27 -5.12 0.15
C CYS A 177 -8.19 -6.61 -0.20
N TRP A 178 -6.96 -7.11 -0.34
CA TRP A 178 -6.71 -8.54 -0.40
C TRP A 178 -6.46 -9.02 1.02
N ALA A 179 -7.17 -10.08 1.41
CA ALA A 179 -6.94 -10.79 2.65
C ALA A 179 -6.69 -12.25 2.30
N ASP A 180 -5.59 -12.81 2.80
CA ASP A 180 -5.29 -14.24 2.73
C ASP A 180 -6.04 -15.02 3.82
#